data_74fc4edb37dd0d72ec7489c0322bdbad
#
_entry.id   74fc4edb37dd0d72ec7489c0322bdbad
#
_cell.length_a   1.000
_cell.length_b   1.000
_cell.length_c   1.000
_cell.angle_alpha   90.00
_cell.angle_beta   90.00
_cell.angle_gamma   90.00
#
_symmetry.space_group_name_H-M   'P 1'
#
loop_
_entity.id
_entity.type
_entity.pdbx_description
1 polymer ?
#
loop_
_entity_poly.entity_id
_entity_poly.type
_entity_poly.pdbx_seq_one_letter_code
_entity_poly.pdbx_strand_id
1 'polypeptide(L)'
;QRLTQIICGQQVNFVDVLTSNNTNLQISFVHSRYRNENVAICVLVDVSARVKMEESLQEMAQAAEQASQSKSMFLATVSHELRTPLYGIIGNLDLLQTKELPKGVDRLVTAMNNSSSLLLKIISDILDFSKIESEQLKIEPREFSPREVMSHITANYLPLVVRKQLGLYCFIEPDVPLAINGDPMRLQQVISNLLSNAIKFTDMGCIVLHVQCDMEYLSIRVRDTGVGIPGKEVVRLFDPFFQVGTGVQRNFQGTGLGLAICEKLVNMMDGDIAVDTEPGMGSQFTIRIPLYSAVPTVPADVDGLAETCCWLAVRNAWLSAYLHNLLEWNGIQVKQYDGHELGNQDTLITDDELPQPWTGRAAIIFSRRHIGIPLERAPGEWLHSVASPHDLLALLGRIYRVPVAEAQAASALAADSGEMENNEDMMILVVDDHPINRRLLADQLGSLGYQCKTANDGVDALNVLSKNPIDIVLSDVNMPNMDGYRLTQRIRQLGLTLPVIGVTANALAEEKQRCLESGMDSCLSKPVTLDVLKQTLAAYAARVRKSRK
;
A
#
# COMPACT_ATOMS: atom_id res chain seq x y z
N GLN A 1 61.86 -8.67 23.02
CA GLN A 1 61.40 -7.29 22.84
C GLN A 1 60.21 -6.95 23.75
N ARG A 2 59.10 -7.73 23.77
CA ARG A 2 57.91 -7.46 24.63
C ARG A 2 58.20 -7.60 26.12
N LEU A 3 58.94 -8.59 26.56
CA LEU A 3 59.39 -8.73 27.98
C LEU A 3 60.20 -7.52 28.45
N THR A 4 61.04 -6.96 27.62
CA THR A 4 61.83 -5.77 27.94
C THR A 4 60.96 -4.53 28.10
N GLN A 5 59.90 -4.39 27.27
CA GLN A 5 58.92 -3.30 27.35
C GLN A 5 58.10 -3.36 28.66
N ILE A 6 57.75 -4.58 29.12
CA ILE A 6 56.99 -4.78 30.38
C ILE A 6 57.86 -4.47 31.60
N ILE A 7 59.12 -4.88 31.60
CA ILE A 7 60.06 -4.56 32.67
C ILE A 7 60.31 -3.06 32.78
N CYS A 8 60.20 -2.33 31.64
CA CYS A 8 60.27 -0.88 31.57
C CYS A 8 58.95 -0.15 31.93
N GLY A 9 57.92 -0.84 32.38
CA GLY A 9 56.67 -0.25 32.87
C GLY A 9 55.61 0.03 31.79
N GLN A 10 55.78 -0.46 30.56
CA GLN A 10 54.73 -0.39 29.53
C GLN A 10 53.75 -1.55 29.73
N GLN A 11 52.45 -1.24 29.78
CA GLN A 11 51.41 -2.27 29.77
C GLN A 11 51.39 -2.99 28.41
N VAL A 12 51.61 -4.31 28.42
CA VAL A 12 51.43 -5.16 27.23
C VAL A 12 50.17 -6.00 27.47
N ASN A 13 49.19 -5.85 26.57
CA ASN A 13 47.99 -6.68 26.57
C ASN A 13 48.36 -8.14 26.32
N PHE A 14 47.47 -9.07 26.68
CA PHE A 14 47.64 -10.50 26.48
C PHE A 14 47.96 -10.88 25.01
N VAL A 15 48.61 -12.02 24.83
CA VAL A 15 48.95 -12.61 23.55
C VAL A 15 48.39 -14.02 23.54
N ASP A 16 47.59 -14.33 22.50
CA ASP A 16 47.10 -15.68 22.25
C ASP A 16 48.18 -16.49 21.52
N VAL A 17 48.48 -17.68 22.01
CA VAL A 17 49.50 -18.57 21.42
C VAL A 17 48.93 -19.96 21.27
N LEU A 18 49.03 -20.51 20.07
CA LEU A 18 48.75 -21.92 19.80
C LEU A 18 50.02 -22.73 20.07
N THR A 19 49.95 -23.72 20.96
CA THR A 19 51.07 -24.61 21.25
C THR A 19 51.15 -25.77 20.27
N SER A 20 52.32 -26.45 20.21
CA SER A 20 52.53 -27.62 19.35
C SER A 20 51.58 -28.80 19.64
N ASN A 21 50.98 -28.82 20.85
CA ASN A 21 49.98 -29.81 21.26
C ASN A 21 48.52 -29.36 20.97
N ASN A 22 48.32 -28.35 20.14
CA ASN A 22 47.00 -27.81 19.81
C ASN A 22 46.22 -27.21 21.03
N THR A 23 46.95 -26.71 22.02
CA THR A 23 46.39 -26.03 23.19
C THR A 23 46.46 -24.53 22.97
N ASN A 24 45.31 -23.84 23.09
CA ASN A 24 45.25 -22.38 22.99
C ASN A 24 45.58 -21.78 24.37
N LEU A 25 46.72 -21.10 24.50
CA LEU A 25 47.14 -20.42 25.71
C LEU A 25 47.02 -18.92 25.54
N GLN A 26 46.37 -18.27 26.51
CA GLN A 26 46.38 -16.83 26.62
C GLN A 26 47.48 -16.44 27.61
N ILE A 27 48.48 -15.70 27.15
CA ILE A 27 49.63 -15.27 27.92
C ILE A 27 49.44 -13.78 28.25
N SER A 28 49.40 -13.47 29.53
CA SER A 28 49.41 -12.09 30.01
C SER A 28 50.66 -11.85 30.87
N PHE A 29 51.14 -10.63 30.81
CA PHE A 29 52.31 -10.23 31.58
C PHE A 29 51.92 -9.04 32.45
N VAL A 30 52.28 -9.13 33.74
CA VAL A 30 52.03 -8.09 34.73
C VAL A 30 53.37 -7.62 35.29
N HIS A 31 53.59 -6.31 35.26
CA HIS A 31 54.77 -5.72 35.93
C HIS A 31 54.57 -5.79 37.42
N SER A 32 55.63 -6.21 38.13
CA SER A 32 55.65 -6.29 39.60
C SER A 32 57.04 -5.96 40.11
N ARG A 33 57.19 -5.77 41.45
CA ARG A 33 58.47 -5.60 42.11
C ARG A 33 58.67 -6.73 43.09
N TYR A 34 59.84 -7.37 43.03
CA TYR A 34 60.24 -8.38 43.95
C TYR A 34 61.68 -8.07 44.47
N ARG A 35 61.89 -8.00 45.75
CA ARG A 35 63.20 -7.67 46.43
C ARG A 35 63.84 -6.41 45.82
N ASN A 36 63.09 -5.38 45.57
CA ASN A 36 63.49 -4.11 44.96
C ASN A 36 63.94 -4.17 43.47
N GLU A 37 63.76 -5.31 42.82
CA GLU A 37 64.00 -5.49 41.39
C GLU A 37 62.66 -5.50 40.60
N ASN A 38 62.65 -4.94 39.39
CA ASN A 38 61.49 -5.01 38.50
C ASN A 38 61.40 -6.41 37.91
N VAL A 39 60.25 -7.05 38.08
CA VAL A 39 59.97 -8.39 37.55
C VAL A 39 58.71 -8.38 36.70
N ALA A 40 58.63 -9.24 35.70
CA ALA A 40 57.41 -9.49 34.94
C ALA A 40 56.81 -10.83 35.37
N ILE A 41 55.59 -10.81 35.86
CA ILE A 41 54.81 -12.01 36.15
C ILE A 41 54.13 -12.44 34.84
N CYS A 42 54.40 -13.68 34.41
CA CYS A 42 53.74 -14.28 33.26
C CYS A 42 52.60 -15.18 33.77
N VAL A 43 51.39 -14.88 33.35
CA VAL A 43 50.20 -15.70 33.64
C VAL A 43 49.81 -16.41 32.34
N LEU A 44 49.76 -17.74 32.41
CA LEU A 44 49.30 -18.59 31.30
C LEU A 44 47.95 -19.16 31.67
N VAL A 45 46.98 -18.93 30.83
CA VAL A 45 45.63 -19.47 30.98
C VAL A 45 45.33 -20.35 29.77
N ASP A 46 44.92 -21.59 30.00
CA ASP A 46 44.42 -22.46 28.95
C ASP A 46 43.00 -22.01 28.55
N VAL A 47 42.87 -21.50 27.34
CA VAL A 47 41.61 -21.01 26.78
C VAL A 47 41.05 -21.94 25.68
N SER A 48 41.60 -23.15 25.55
CA SER A 48 41.22 -24.10 24.49
C SER A 48 39.72 -24.44 24.50
N ALA A 49 39.14 -24.60 25.69
CA ALA A 49 37.72 -24.86 25.84
C ALA A 49 36.85 -23.68 25.34
N ARG A 50 37.28 -22.42 25.66
CA ARG A 50 36.62 -21.20 25.22
C ARG A 50 36.69 -21.05 23.69
N VAL A 51 37.87 -21.22 23.10
CA VAL A 51 38.07 -21.10 21.67
C VAL A 51 37.22 -22.14 20.90
N LYS A 52 37.24 -23.41 21.35
CA LYS A 52 36.39 -24.46 20.76
C LYS A 52 34.89 -24.14 20.86
N MET A 53 34.46 -23.55 21.98
CA MET A 53 33.08 -23.16 22.16
C MET A 53 32.69 -21.99 21.24
N GLU A 54 33.57 -20.99 21.09
CA GLU A 54 33.40 -19.86 20.18
C GLU A 54 33.33 -20.33 18.73
N GLU A 55 34.22 -21.23 18.29
CA GLU A 55 34.22 -21.85 16.97
C GLU A 55 32.92 -22.63 16.71
N SER A 56 32.49 -23.47 17.66
CA SER A 56 31.25 -24.24 17.54
C SER A 56 30.01 -23.34 17.48
N LEU A 57 29.98 -22.26 18.28
CA LEU A 57 28.89 -21.27 18.20
C LEU A 57 28.87 -20.55 16.86
N GLN A 58 30.03 -20.22 16.31
CA GLN A 58 30.16 -19.57 15.02
C GLN A 58 29.71 -20.51 13.89
N GLU A 59 30.12 -21.79 13.93
CA GLU A 59 29.67 -22.80 12.96
C GLU A 59 28.15 -23.00 13.01
N MET A 60 27.55 -23.09 14.22
CA MET A 60 26.11 -23.20 14.39
C MET A 60 25.36 -21.96 13.90
N ALA A 61 25.88 -20.76 14.16
CA ALA A 61 25.28 -19.52 13.69
C ALA A 61 25.33 -19.44 12.15
N GLN A 62 26.45 -19.79 11.55
CA GLN A 62 26.60 -19.81 10.09
C GLN A 62 25.71 -20.87 9.42
N ALA A 63 25.58 -22.06 10.00
CA ALA A 63 24.68 -23.08 9.51
C ALA A 63 23.20 -22.66 9.61
N ALA A 64 22.82 -22.02 10.70
CA ALA A 64 21.47 -21.48 10.89
C ALA A 64 21.14 -20.38 9.87
N GLU A 65 22.08 -19.47 9.63
CA GLU A 65 21.92 -18.41 8.64
C GLU A 65 21.78 -18.97 7.21
N GLN A 66 22.64 -19.93 6.82
CA GLN A 66 22.55 -20.60 5.52
C GLN A 66 21.21 -21.35 5.34
N ALA A 67 20.72 -22.01 6.39
CA ALA A 67 19.42 -22.67 6.35
C ALA A 67 18.28 -21.66 6.19
N SER A 68 18.33 -20.51 6.87
CA SER A 68 17.35 -19.44 6.73
C SER A 68 17.36 -18.83 5.33
N GLN A 69 18.53 -18.53 4.77
CA GLN A 69 18.67 -18.01 3.40
C GLN A 69 18.15 -19.01 2.36
N SER A 70 18.48 -20.30 2.50
CA SER A 70 17.99 -21.35 1.62
C SER A 70 16.46 -21.50 1.67
N LYS A 71 15.87 -21.43 2.87
CA LYS A 71 14.41 -21.43 3.07
C LYS A 71 13.75 -20.24 2.36
N SER A 72 14.33 -19.05 2.49
CA SER A 72 13.79 -17.83 1.87
C SER A 72 13.88 -17.88 0.34
N MET A 73 15.01 -18.35 -0.22
CA MET A 73 15.19 -18.52 -1.67
C MET A 73 14.22 -19.56 -2.23
N PHE A 74 14.04 -20.69 -1.56
CA PHE A 74 13.07 -21.72 -1.94
C PHE A 74 11.64 -21.16 -1.99
N LEU A 75 11.19 -20.44 -0.93
CA LEU A 75 9.87 -19.84 -0.89
C LEU A 75 9.68 -18.77 -1.98
N ALA A 76 10.71 -17.96 -2.27
CA ALA A 76 10.65 -16.97 -3.35
C ALA A 76 10.47 -17.64 -4.72
N THR A 77 11.22 -18.71 -5.00
CA THR A 77 11.11 -19.47 -6.26
C THR A 77 9.73 -20.13 -6.39
N VAL A 78 9.28 -20.85 -5.36
CA VAL A 78 7.96 -21.51 -5.37
C VAL A 78 6.84 -20.49 -5.56
N SER A 79 6.92 -19.33 -4.93
CA SER A 79 5.91 -18.29 -5.11
C SER A 79 5.86 -17.76 -6.54
N HIS A 80 7.01 -17.53 -7.17
CA HIS A 80 7.05 -17.10 -8.57
C HIS A 80 6.38 -18.16 -9.46
N GLU A 81 6.75 -19.43 -9.28
CA GLU A 81 6.20 -20.56 -10.05
C GLU A 81 4.69 -20.79 -9.82
N LEU A 82 4.17 -20.47 -8.63
CA LEU A 82 2.74 -20.54 -8.34
C LEU A 82 1.98 -19.30 -8.82
N ARG A 83 2.60 -18.13 -8.79
CA ARG A 83 1.97 -16.87 -9.17
C ARG A 83 1.65 -16.81 -10.67
N THR A 84 2.56 -17.27 -11.50
CA THR A 84 2.41 -17.24 -12.97
C THR A 84 1.17 -17.99 -13.47
N PRO A 85 0.92 -19.28 -13.13
CA PRO A 85 -0.29 -19.97 -13.55
C PRO A 85 -1.56 -19.37 -12.94
N LEU A 86 -1.50 -18.84 -11.70
CA LEU A 86 -2.65 -18.17 -11.08
C LEU A 86 -3.04 -16.89 -11.81
N TYR A 87 -2.08 -16.10 -12.27
CA TYR A 87 -2.37 -14.92 -13.10
C TYR A 87 -3.06 -15.31 -14.41
N GLY A 88 -2.62 -16.42 -15.02
CA GLY A 88 -3.31 -16.98 -16.19
C GLY A 88 -4.77 -17.38 -15.90
N ILE A 89 -5.03 -17.99 -14.74
CA ILE A 89 -6.40 -18.36 -14.33
C ILE A 89 -7.25 -17.12 -14.11
N ILE A 90 -6.79 -16.14 -13.33
CA ILE A 90 -7.53 -14.90 -13.03
C ILE A 90 -7.84 -14.16 -14.31
N GLY A 91 -6.86 -13.95 -15.19
CA GLY A 91 -7.08 -13.22 -16.43
C GLY A 91 -8.07 -13.91 -17.38
N ASN A 92 -8.07 -15.26 -17.45
CA ASN A 92 -9.09 -15.98 -18.22
C ASN A 92 -10.49 -15.85 -17.57
N LEU A 93 -10.58 -15.81 -16.24
CA LEU A 93 -11.84 -15.58 -15.54
C LEU A 93 -12.36 -14.16 -15.75
N ASP A 94 -11.49 -13.15 -15.74
CA ASP A 94 -11.85 -11.76 -16.07
C ASP A 94 -12.39 -11.66 -17.51
N LEU A 95 -11.72 -12.32 -18.47
CA LEU A 95 -12.22 -12.39 -19.85
C LEU A 95 -13.57 -13.10 -19.99
N LEU A 96 -13.83 -14.12 -19.17
CA LEU A 96 -15.13 -14.78 -19.14
C LEU A 96 -16.22 -13.84 -18.60
N GLN A 97 -15.91 -12.99 -17.61
CA GLN A 97 -16.87 -12.03 -17.06
C GLN A 97 -17.28 -10.93 -18.04
N THR A 98 -16.48 -10.65 -19.09
CA THR A 98 -16.85 -9.69 -20.13
C THR A 98 -17.83 -10.25 -21.16
N LYS A 99 -18.09 -11.57 -21.15
CA LYS A 99 -19.00 -12.24 -22.07
C LYS A 99 -20.37 -12.45 -21.43
N GLU A 100 -21.42 -12.46 -22.25
CA GLU A 100 -22.74 -12.88 -21.78
C GLU A 100 -22.71 -14.36 -21.40
N LEU A 101 -22.74 -14.64 -20.10
CA LEU A 101 -22.69 -16.00 -19.56
C LEU A 101 -24.10 -16.53 -19.29
N PRO A 102 -24.36 -17.83 -19.49
CA PRO A 102 -25.61 -18.45 -19.08
C PRO A 102 -25.88 -18.26 -17.59
N LYS A 103 -27.15 -18.12 -17.18
CA LYS A 103 -27.57 -17.99 -15.78
C LYS A 103 -26.97 -19.10 -14.92
N GLY A 104 -26.21 -18.73 -13.90
CA GLY A 104 -25.53 -19.64 -12.96
C GLY A 104 -24.04 -19.85 -13.25
N VAL A 105 -23.56 -19.68 -14.49
CA VAL A 105 -22.12 -19.75 -14.83
C VAL A 105 -21.39 -18.54 -14.26
N ASP A 106 -22.00 -17.36 -14.29
CA ASP A 106 -21.47 -16.12 -13.70
C ASP A 106 -21.10 -16.29 -12.23
N ARG A 107 -21.94 -16.96 -11.44
CA ARG A 107 -21.64 -17.25 -10.02
C ARG A 107 -20.42 -18.15 -9.86
N LEU A 108 -20.27 -19.13 -10.74
CA LEU A 108 -19.12 -20.05 -10.69
C LEU A 108 -17.84 -19.33 -11.07
N VAL A 109 -17.86 -18.51 -12.11
CA VAL A 109 -16.70 -17.69 -12.54
C VAL A 109 -16.30 -16.73 -11.43
N THR A 110 -17.26 -16.05 -10.80
CA THR A 110 -16.99 -15.17 -9.64
C THR A 110 -16.40 -15.94 -8.46
N ALA A 111 -16.91 -17.13 -8.15
CA ALA A 111 -16.37 -17.97 -7.07
C ALA A 111 -14.93 -18.44 -7.36
N MET A 112 -14.64 -18.82 -8.61
CA MET A 112 -13.29 -19.20 -9.04
C MET A 112 -12.33 -18.02 -8.99
N ASN A 113 -12.74 -16.82 -9.41
CA ASN A 113 -11.95 -15.61 -9.35
C ASN A 113 -11.60 -15.24 -7.90
N ASN A 114 -12.59 -15.27 -7.00
CA ASN A 114 -12.38 -15.04 -5.58
C ASN A 114 -11.40 -16.06 -4.96
N SER A 115 -11.51 -17.35 -5.33
CA SER A 115 -10.62 -18.40 -4.81
C SER A 115 -9.19 -18.23 -5.32
N SER A 116 -9.00 -17.86 -6.58
CA SER A 116 -7.69 -17.62 -7.18
C SER A 116 -7.02 -16.39 -6.57
N SER A 117 -7.77 -15.31 -6.36
CA SER A 117 -7.30 -14.08 -5.69
C SER A 117 -6.91 -14.33 -4.24
N LEU A 118 -7.69 -15.15 -3.52
CA LEU A 118 -7.36 -15.57 -2.16
C LEU A 118 -6.04 -16.36 -2.12
N LEU A 119 -5.84 -17.28 -3.07
CA LEU A 119 -4.61 -18.08 -3.14
C LEU A 119 -3.39 -17.19 -3.42
N LEU A 120 -3.50 -16.21 -4.32
CA LEU A 120 -2.44 -15.23 -4.54
C LEU A 120 -2.11 -14.45 -3.27
N LYS A 121 -3.13 -14.02 -2.52
CA LYS A 121 -2.92 -13.34 -1.24
C LYS A 121 -2.18 -14.22 -0.24
N ILE A 122 -2.58 -15.50 -0.13
CA ILE A 122 -1.92 -16.47 0.76
C ILE A 122 -0.43 -16.62 0.40
N ILE A 123 -0.11 -16.77 -0.87
CA ILE A 123 1.26 -16.89 -1.36
C ILE A 123 2.06 -15.63 -1.04
N SER A 124 1.47 -14.45 -1.27
CA SER A 124 2.11 -13.17 -0.95
C SER A 124 2.37 -13.01 0.55
N ASP A 125 1.38 -13.32 1.40
CA ASP A 125 1.51 -13.25 2.86
C ASP A 125 2.65 -14.15 3.38
N ILE A 126 2.76 -15.38 2.85
CA ILE A 126 3.84 -16.32 3.22
C ILE A 126 5.21 -15.77 2.82
N LEU A 127 5.32 -15.19 1.62
CA LEU A 127 6.57 -14.60 1.16
C LEU A 127 6.99 -13.38 1.99
N ASP A 128 6.04 -12.46 2.23
CA ASP A 128 6.32 -11.27 3.02
C ASP A 128 6.74 -11.66 4.43
N PHE A 129 6.03 -12.62 5.05
CA PHE A 129 6.42 -13.16 6.35
C PHE A 129 7.83 -13.76 6.34
N SER A 130 8.17 -14.56 5.31
CA SER A 130 9.50 -15.16 5.18
C SER A 130 10.61 -14.12 4.98
N LYS A 131 10.36 -13.07 4.16
CA LYS A 131 11.31 -11.97 3.95
C LYS A 131 11.54 -11.15 5.22
N ILE A 132 10.49 -10.94 6.01
CA ILE A 132 10.59 -10.25 7.30
C ILE A 132 11.39 -11.12 8.28
N GLU A 133 11.09 -12.42 8.37
CA GLU A 133 11.76 -13.34 9.28
C GLU A 133 13.26 -13.50 8.99
N SER A 134 13.66 -13.37 7.71
CA SER A 134 15.07 -13.43 7.26
C SER A 134 15.73 -12.04 7.15
N GLU A 135 15.13 -10.99 7.68
CA GLU A 135 15.62 -9.60 7.64
C GLU A 135 15.95 -9.07 6.23
N GLN A 136 15.36 -9.69 5.20
CA GLN A 136 15.56 -9.29 3.81
C GLN A 136 14.64 -8.15 3.37
N LEU A 137 13.55 -7.92 4.11
CA LEU A 137 12.65 -6.81 3.85
C LEU A 137 13.22 -5.55 4.50
N LYS A 138 13.33 -4.47 3.71
CA LYS A 138 13.77 -3.16 4.17
C LYS A 138 12.63 -2.16 4.06
N ILE A 139 12.60 -1.20 4.97
CA ILE A 139 11.72 -0.03 4.89
C ILE A 139 12.34 0.97 3.93
N GLU A 140 11.56 1.49 3.01
CA GLU A 140 11.97 2.47 2.00
C GLU A 140 11.31 3.84 2.31
N PRO A 141 11.94 4.65 3.20
CA PRO A 141 11.35 5.92 3.59
C PRO A 141 11.36 6.90 2.42
N ARG A 142 10.21 7.51 2.16
CA ARG A 142 10.04 8.60 1.18
C ARG A 142 9.02 9.60 1.68
N GLU A 143 9.06 10.79 1.13
CA GLU A 143 8.04 11.80 1.39
C GLU A 143 6.73 11.41 0.69
N PHE A 144 5.61 11.46 1.41
CA PHE A 144 4.29 11.15 0.89
C PHE A 144 3.19 11.87 1.67
N SER A 145 2.02 12.04 1.04
CA SER A 145 0.83 12.59 1.67
C SER A 145 0.02 11.48 2.36
N PRO A 146 -0.16 11.53 3.69
CA PRO A 146 -1.04 10.60 4.40
C PRO A 146 -2.47 10.65 3.86
N ARG A 147 -2.96 11.84 3.51
CA ARG A 147 -4.30 12.08 2.98
C ARG A 147 -4.54 11.34 1.66
N GLU A 148 -3.59 11.40 0.73
CA GLU A 148 -3.67 10.68 -0.55
C GLU A 148 -3.66 9.16 -0.34
N VAL A 149 -2.80 8.66 0.54
CA VAL A 149 -2.73 7.22 0.85
C VAL A 149 -4.07 6.73 1.41
N MET A 150 -4.66 7.45 2.37
CA MET A 150 -5.96 7.08 2.95
C MET A 150 -7.09 7.14 1.94
N SER A 151 -7.11 8.17 1.09
CA SER A 151 -8.13 8.32 0.03
C SER A 151 -8.06 7.17 -0.97
N HIS A 152 -6.85 6.78 -1.41
CA HIS A 152 -6.67 5.62 -2.30
C HIS A 152 -7.12 4.32 -1.66
N ILE A 153 -6.75 4.07 -0.40
CA ILE A 153 -7.18 2.87 0.32
C ILE A 153 -8.70 2.84 0.43
N THR A 154 -9.31 3.94 0.87
CA THR A 154 -10.75 4.04 1.07
C THR A 154 -11.51 3.80 -0.24
N ALA A 155 -11.07 4.41 -1.34
CA ALA A 155 -11.66 4.23 -2.67
C ALA A 155 -11.67 2.76 -3.11
N ASN A 156 -10.60 2.01 -2.84
CA ASN A 156 -10.49 0.59 -3.21
C ASN A 156 -11.48 -0.31 -2.45
N TYR A 157 -11.80 0.02 -1.20
CA TYR A 157 -12.70 -0.79 -0.37
C TYR A 157 -14.18 -0.35 -0.43
N LEU A 158 -14.45 0.87 -0.87
CA LEU A 158 -15.80 1.45 -0.88
C LEU A 158 -16.82 0.61 -1.66
N PRO A 159 -16.53 0.07 -2.88
CA PRO A 159 -17.48 -0.77 -3.61
C PRO A 159 -17.85 -2.05 -2.84
N LEU A 160 -16.89 -2.65 -2.13
CA LEU A 160 -17.13 -3.84 -1.32
C LEU A 160 -18.01 -3.55 -0.10
N VAL A 161 -17.76 -2.42 0.56
CA VAL A 161 -18.53 -1.95 1.73
C VAL A 161 -19.97 -1.65 1.34
N VAL A 162 -20.19 -0.94 0.21
CA VAL A 162 -21.52 -0.62 -0.31
C VAL A 162 -22.28 -1.90 -0.68
N ARG A 163 -21.61 -2.87 -1.30
CA ARG A 163 -22.22 -4.18 -1.61
C ARG A 163 -22.65 -4.94 -0.37
N LYS A 164 -21.93 -4.82 0.75
CA LYS A 164 -22.28 -5.38 2.05
C LYS A 164 -23.28 -4.50 2.84
N GLN A 165 -23.69 -3.36 2.33
CA GLN A 165 -24.57 -2.39 2.99
C GLN A 165 -23.99 -1.85 4.31
N LEU A 166 -22.67 -1.81 4.45
CA LEU A 166 -21.99 -1.22 5.58
C LEU A 166 -21.75 0.29 5.38
N GLY A 167 -21.49 1.03 6.45
CA GLY A 167 -20.95 2.39 6.40
C GLY A 167 -19.43 2.36 6.45
N LEU A 168 -18.77 3.13 5.58
CA LEU A 168 -17.31 3.38 5.67
C LEU A 168 -17.10 4.88 5.85
N TYR A 169 -16.51 5.26 6.96
CA TYR A 169 -16.16 6.64 7.29
C TYR A 169 -14.64 6.78 7.32
N CYS A 170 -14.10 7.80 6.65
CA CYS A 170 -12.69 8.11 6.71
C CYS A 170 -12.49 9.54 7.21
N PHE A 171 -12.07 9.67 8.45
CA PHE A 171 -11.81 10.94 9.12
C PHE A 171 -10.31 11.19 9.15
N ILE A 172 -9.87 12.27 8.54
CA ILE A 172 -8.48 12.73 8.56
C ILE A 172 -8.49 14.10 9.22
N GLU A 173 -8.00 14.18 10.46
CA GLU A 173 -8.03 15.43 11.22
C GLU A 173 -7.31 16.55 10.46
N PRO A 174 -7.79 17.79 10.61
CA PRO A 174 -7.26 18.92 9.84
C PRO A 174 -5.78 19.20 10.09
N ASP A 175 -5.26 18.88 11.28
CA ASP A 175 -3.87 19.06 11.70
C ASP A 175 -2.90 17.99 11.19
N VAL A 176 -3.41 16.92 10.55
CA VAL A 176 -2.56 15.90 9.93
C VAL A 176 -1.66 16.52 8.86
N PRO A 177 -0.32 16.33 8.93
CA PRO A 177 0.63 16.95 8.02
C PRO A 177 0.33 16.70 6.54
N LEU A 178 0.64 17.68 5.69
CA LEU A 178 0.48 17.56 4.23
C LEU A 178 1.38 16.46 3.66
N ALA A 179 2.60 16.37 4.19
CA ALA A 179 3.55 15.33 3.82
C ALA A 179 4.35 14.87 5.04
N ILE A 180 4.67 13.60 5.06
CA ILE A 180 5.52 12.96 6.08
C ILE A 180 6.55 12.07 5.39
N ASN A 181 7.65 11.76 6.10
CA ASN A 181 8.64 10.80 5.65
C ASN A 181 8.36 9.41 6.26
N GLY A 182 8.24 8.40 5.41
CA GLY A 182 7.96 7.03 5.82
C GLY A 182 7.75 6.11 4.61
N ASP A 183 7.35 4.87 4.84
CA ASP A 183 7.07 3.91 3.75
C ASP A 183 5.55 3.80 3.49
N PRO A 184 5.03 4.51 2.47
CA PRO A 184 3.59 4.50 2.16
C PRO A 184 3.10 3.14 1.69
N MET A 185 3.95 2.29 1.08
CA MET A 185 3.56 0.96 0.62
C MET A 185 3.31 0.02 1.80
N ARG A 186 4.21 0.03 2.79
CA ARG A 186 4.04 -0.77 4.01
C ARG A 186 2.89 -0.27 4.85
N LEU A 187 2.75 1.05 4.97
CA LEU A 187 1.59 1.66 5.62
C LEU A 187 0.27 1.25 4.96
N GLN A 188 0.20 1.34 3.63
CA GLN A 188 -0.96 0.90 2.86
C GLN A 188 -1.24 -0.61 3.06
N GLN A 189 -0.22 -1.45 3.10
CA GLN A 189 -0.34 -2.89 3.34
C GLN A 189 -0.96 -3.18 4.71
N VAL A 190 -0.49 -2.51 5.76
CA VAL A 190 -1.00 -2.65 7.13
C VAL A 190 -2.46 -2.21 7.21
N ILE A 191 -2.79 -1.01 6.73
CA ILE A 191 -4.16 -0.46 6.79
C ILE A 191 -5.12 -1.31 5.96
N SER A 192 -4.72 -1.73 4.75
CA SER A 192 -5.52 -2.60 3.89
C SER A 192 -5.84 -3.93 4.56
N ASN A 193 -4.90 -4.50 5.29
CA ASN A 193 -5.12 -5.74 6.03
C ASN A 193 -6.12 -5.55 7.19
N LEU A 194 -5.99 -4.46 7.94
CA LEU A 194 -6.94 -4.13 9.02
C LEU A 194 -8.35 -3.82 8.47
N LEU A 195 -8.46 -3.04 7.39
CA LEU A 195 -9.75 -2.75 6.75
C LEU A 195 -10.41 -4.01 6.17
N SER A 196 -9.63 -4.87 5.52
CA SER A 196 -10.12 -6.16 5.01
C SER A 196 -10.69 -7.02 6.14
N ASN A 197 -10.02 -7.06 7.30
CA ASN A 197 -10.51 -7.77 8.48
C ASN A 197 -11.77 -7.11 9.04
N ALA A 198 -11.81 -5.80 9.19
CA ALA A 198 -12.99 -5.06 9.64
C ALA A 198 -14.21 -5.35 8.76
N ILE A 199 -14.06 -5.29 7.43
CA ILE A 199 -15.14 -5.61 6.48
C ILE A 199 -15.56 -7.08 6.58
N LYS A 200 -14.60 -7.98 6.76
CA LYS A 200 -14.86 -9.42 6.86
C LYS A 200 -15.70 -9.77 8.08
N PHE A 201 -15.39 -9.20 9.24
CA PHE A 201 -15.98 -9.53 10.52
C PHE A 201 -17.15 -8.62 10.95
N THR A 202 -17.54 -7.69 10.08
CA THR A 202 -18.73 -6.84 10.28
C THR A 202 -19.81 -7.25 9.28
N ASP A 203 -20.94 -7.69 9.80
CA ASP A 203 -22.13 -8.05 8.98
C ASP A 203 -23.09 -6.87 8.83
N MET A 204 -23.24 -6.05 9.87
CA MET A 204 -24.08 -4.85 9.88
C MET A 204 -23.41 -3.73 10.67
N GLY A 205 -23.65 -2.48 10.28
CA GLY A 205 -23.11 -1.31 10.97
C GLY A 205 -22.10 -0.54 10.14
N CYS A 206 -20.94 -0.22 10.72
CA CYS A 206 -19.97 0.65 10.06
C CYS A 206 -18.53 0.34 10.44
N ILE A 207 -17.65 0.85 9.58
CA ILE A 207 -16.20 0.85 9.76
C ILE A 207 -15.73 2.29 9.74
N VAL A 208 -14.85 2.65 10.66
CA VAL A 208 -14.29 4.00 10.78
C VAL A 208 -12.78 3.90 10.66
N LEU A 209 -12.22 4.57 9.67
CA LEU A 209 -10.80 4.85 9.54
C LEU A 209 -10.59 6.27 10.06
N HIS A 210 -9.83 6.44 11.13
CA HIS A 210 -9.57 7.74 11.75
C HIS A 210 -8.07 8.00 11.81
N VAL A 211 -7.63 9.11 11.25
CA VAL A 211 -6.23 9.55 11.21
C VAL A 211 -6.09 10.85 11.96
N GLN A 212 -5.22 10.86 12.93
CA GLN A 212 -4.86 12.03 13.73
C GLN A 212 -3.36 12.07 13.96
N CYS A 213 -2.81 13.21 14.28
CA CYS A 213 -1.43 13.32 14.70
C CYS A 213 -1.30 14.06 16.03
N ASP A 214 -0.22 13.78 16.71
CA ASP A 214 0.31 14.61 17.79
C ASP A 214 1.71 15.11 17.39
N MET A 215 2.45 15.69 18.33
CA MET A 215 3.79 16.23 18.04
C MET A 215 4.82 15.16 17.64
N GLU A 216 4.59 13.90 17.98
CA GLU A 216 5.56 12.82 17.85
C GLU A 216 5.08 11.68 16.94
N TYR A 217 3.76 11.45 16.85
CA TYR A 217 3.20 10.28 16.21
C TYR A 217 2.05 10.60 15.26
N LEU A 218 2.01 9.90 14.13
CA LEU A 218 0.81 9.71 13.31
C LEU A 218 0.05 8.51 13.87
N SER A 219 -1.17 8.73 14.35
CA SER A 219 -2.07 7.69 14.88
C SER A 219 -3.16 7.36 13.89
N ILE A 220 -3.26 6.10 13.49
CA ILE A 220 -4.27 5.61 12.55
C ILE A 220 -5.09 4.54 13.26
N ARG A 221 -6.41 4.76 13.35
CA ARG A 221 -7.35 3.85 13.99
C ARG A 221 -8.28 3.25 12.95
N VAL A 222 -8.40 1.94 12.96
CA VAL A 222 -9.41 1.19 12.20
C VAL A 222 -10.37 0.58 13.19
N ARG A 223 -11.59 1.08 13.25
CA ARG A 223 -12.65 0.61 14.15
C ARG A 223 -13.75 -0.04 13.34
N ASP A 224 -14.22 -1.16 13.81
CA ASP A 224 -15.39 -1.87 13.28
C ASP A 224 -16.47 -2.05 14.37
N THR A 225 -17.70 -2.26 13.96
CA THR A 225 -18.83 -2.61 14.82
C THR A 225 -19.23 -4.08 14.70
N GLY A 226 -18.24 -4.93 14.42
CA GLY A 226 -18.43 -6.35 14.18
C GLY A 226 -18.56 -7.19 15.45
N VAL A 227 -18.24 -8.47 15.31
CA VAL A 227 -18.42 -9.46 16.40
C VAL A 227 -17.48 -9.27 17.60
N GLY A 228 -16.41 -8.47 17.46
CA GLY A 228 -15.39 -8.32 18.48
C GLY A 228 -14.58 -9.60 18.71
N ILE A 229 -13.62 -9.54 19.64
CA ILE A 229 -12.66 -10.62 19.90
C ILE A 229 -12.70 -10.97 21.39
N PRO A 230 -12.78 -12.26 21.75
CA PRO A 230 -12.73 -12.68 23.15
C PRO A 230 -11.39 -12.32 23.81
N GLY A 231 -11.41 -11.74 25.02
CA GLY A 231 -10.20 -11.25 25.70
C GLY A 231 -9.09 -12.28 25.89
N LYS A 232 -9.44 -13.58 26.01
CA LYS A 232 -8.47 -14.69 26.08
C LYS A 232 -7.65 -14.87 24.79
N GLU A 233 -8.18 -14.44 23.66
CA GLU A 233 -7.59 -14.60 22.34
C GLU A 233 -6.77 -13.38 21.90
N VAL A 234 -7.00 -12.22 22.55
CA VAL A 234 -6.30 -10.95 22.24
C VAL A 234 -4.78 -11.11 22.36
N VAL A 235 -4.28 -11.80 23.37
CA VAL A 235 -2.85 -12.00 23.62
C VAL A 235 -2.14 -12.73 22.47
N ARG A 236 -2.90 -13.53 21.70
CA ARG A 236 -2.37 -14.36 20.60
C ARG A 236 -2.71 -13.84 19.22
N LEU A 237 -3.37 -12.70 19.10
CA LEU A 237 -3.84 -12.17 17.81
C LEU A 237 -2.72 -11.93 16.80
N PHE A 238 -1.53 -11.61 17.29
CA PHE A 238 -0.36 -11.35 16.48
C PHE A 238 0.55 -12.58 16.33
N ASP A 239 0.21 -13.74 16.96
CA ASP A 239 0.92 -14.99 16.74
C ASP A 239 0.74 -15.43 15.27
N PRO A 240 1.82 -15.83 14.56
CA PRO A 240 1.71 -16.36 13.22
C PRO A 240 0.77 -17.59 13.15
N PHE A 241 -0.07 -17.64 12.10
CA PHE A 241 -1.04 -18.72 11.86
C PHE A 241 -2.18 -18.84 12.90
N PHE A 242 -2.26 -17.91 13.85
CA PHE A 242 -3.34 -17.92 14.82
C PHE A 242 -4.65 -17.43 14.19
N GLN A 243 -5.77 -18.09 14.54
CA GLN A 243 -7.11 -17.71 14.13
C GLN A 243 -8.08 -17.88 15.30
N VAL A 244 -8.96 -16.90 15.49
CA VAL A 244 -9.99 -16.89 16.51
C VAL A 244 -11.04 -17.97 16.24
N GLY A 245 -11.36 -18.80 17.24
CA GLY A 245 -12.41 -19.83 17.20
C GLY A 245 -11.90 -21.25 16.96
N THR A 246 -12.46 -22.20 17.74
CA THR A 246 -12.22 -23.64 17.65
C THR A 246 -13.44 -24.38 17.12
N GLY A 247 -13.28 -25.24 16.11
CA GLY A 247 -14.29 -26.18 15.67
C GLY A 247 -15.15 -25.75 14.47
N VAL A 248 -16.42 -26.12 14.44
CA VAL A 248 -17.37 -26.04 13.31
C VAL A 248 -17.65 -24.58 12.81
N GLN A 249 -17.24 -23.56 13.54
CA GLN A 249 -17.40 -22.15 13.17
C GLN A 249 -16.25 -21.57 12.31
N ARG A 250 -15.41 -22.41 11.69
CA ARG A 250 -14.37 -21.98 10.73
C ARG A 250 -14.94 -21.48 9.38
N ASN A 251 -15.97 -20.65 9.40
CA ASN A 251 -16.54 -20.09 8.17
C ASN A 251 -15.70 -18.95 7.56
N PHE A 252 -14.63 -18.50 8.22
CA PHE A 252 -13.82 -17.41 7.73
C PHE A 252 -12.44 -17.90 7.29
N GLN A 253 -12.25 -18.01 5.97
CA GLN A 253 -10.96 -18.33 5.36
C GLN A 253 -9.95 -17.21 5.58
N GLY A 254 -8.73 -17.56 6.00
CA GLY A 254 -7.60 -16.64 6.14
C GLY A 254 -6.32 -17.42 6.45
N THR A 255 -5.15 -16.80 6.27
CA THR A 255 -3.83 -17.38 6.56
C THR A 255 -3.49 -17.41 8.05
N GLY A 256 -4.04 -16.47 8.82
CA GLY A 256 -3.57 -16.17 10.18
C GLY A 256 -2.22 -15.45 10.21
N LEU A 257 -1.70 -15.00 9.05
CA LEU A 257 -0.44 -14.26 8.96
C LEU A 257 -0.65 -12.74 8.92
N GLY A 258 -1.83 -12.28 8.53
CA GLY A 258 -2.06 -10.87 8.26
C GLY A 258 -1.76 -9.95 9.43
N LEU A 259 -2.23 -10.25 10.65
CA LEU A 259 -1.96 -9.44 11.83
C LEU A 259 -0.50 -9.55 12.29
N ALA A 260 0.11 -10.74 12.21
CA ALA A 260 1.53 -10.93 12.49
C ALA A 260 2.42 -10.10 11.54
N ILE A 261 2.06 -10.02 10.25
CA ILE A 261 2.74 -9.16 9.28
C ILE A 261 2.53 -7.69 9.63
N CYS A 262 1.32 -7.28 10.03
CA CYS A 262 1.04 -5.90 10.46
C CYS A 262 1.93 -5.49 11.62
N GLU A 263 2.01 -6.29 12.69
CA GLU A 263 2.84 -6.00 13.84
C GLU A 263 4.32 -5.87 13.46
N LYS A 264 4.85 -6.82 12.69
CA LYS A 264 6.25 -6.78 12.25
C LYS A 264 6.54 -5.55 11.38
N LEU A 265 5.66 -5.21 10.41
CA LEU A 265 5.83 -4.02 9.57
C LEU A 265 5.78 -2.73 10.37
N VAL A 266 4.84 -2.62 11.31
CA VAL A 266 4.72 -1.44 12.18
C VAL A 266 5.97 -1.30 13.06
N ASN A 267 6.47 -2.40 13.65
CA ASN A 267 7.71 -2.40 14.42
C ASN A 267 8.93 -2.01 13.57
N MET A 268 9.00 -2.46 12.30
CA MET A 268 10.07 -2.05 11.37
C MET A 268 10.00 -0.56 10.98
N MET A 269 8.84 0.08 11.14
CA MET A 269 8.64 1.53 10.98
C MET A 269 8.81 2.27 12.32
N ASP A 270 9.41 1.65 13.34
CA ASP A 270 9.60 2.17 14.71
C ASP A 270 8.28 2.55 15.41
N GLY A 271 7.17 1.97 14.97
CA GLY A 271 5.83 2.21 15.49
C GLY A 271 5.35 1.13 16.46
N ASP A 272 4.12 1.28 16.93
CA ASP A 272 3.41 0.30 17.72
C ASP A 272 1.98 0.05 17.19
N ILE A 273 1.46 -1.15 17.44
CA ILE A 273 0.08 -1.54 17.12
C ILE A 273 -0.61 -2.06 18.37
N ALA A 274 -1.80 -1.54 18.64
CA ALA A 274 -2.62 -1.93 19.78
C ALA A 274 -4.02 -2.32 19.32
N VAL A 275 -4.71 -3.14 20.11
CA VAL A 275 -6.09 -3.54 19.88
C VAL A 275 -6.94 -3.32 21.12
N ASP A 276 -8.09 -2.71 20.93
CA ASP A 276 -9.16 -2.57 21.91
C ASP A 276 -10.42 -3.22 21.34
N THR A 277 -11.00 -4.19 22.06
CA THR A 277 -12.08 -5.01 21.52
C THR A 277 -12.94 -5.60 22.62
N GLU A 278 -14.22 -5.70 22.33
CA GLU A 278 -15.19 -6.32 23.23
C GLU A 278 -16.15 -7.20 22.42
N PRO A 279 -16.38 -8.46 22.82
CA PRO A 279 -17.32 -9.35 22.13
C PRO A 279 -18.70 -8.71 21.95
N GLY A 280 -19.16 -8.66 20.70
CA GLY A 280 -20.43 -8.06 20.31
C GLY A 280 -20.42 -6.53 20.14
N MET A 281 -19.33 -5.85 20.49
CA MET A 281 -19.21 -4.39 20.37
C MET A 281 -18.24 -3.96 19.25
N GLY A 282 -17.53 -4.91 18.64
CA GLY A 282 -16.54 -4.67 17.59
C GLY A 282 -15.12 -4.59 18.08
N SER A 283 -14.22 -4.16 17.19
CA SER A 283 -12.80 -4.02 17.50
C SER A 283 -12.25 -2.70 16.98
N GLN A 284 -11.23 -2.18 17.65
CA GLN A 284 -10.46 -1.02 17.24
C GLN A 284 -8.98 -1.37 17.25
N PHE A 285 -8.35 -1.33 16.09
CA PHE A 285 -6.90 -1.41 15.94
C PHE A 285 -6.32 -0.01 15.83
N THR A 286 -5.30 0.27 16.61
CA THR A 286 -4.60 1.57 16.61
C THR A 286 -3.15 1.35 16.23
N ILE A 287 -2.69 2.02 15.19
CA ILE A 287 -1.30 2.06 14.73
C ILE A 287 -0.74 3.43 15.10
N ARG A 288 0.47 3.47 15.65
CA ARG A 288 1.21 4.70 15.91
C ARG A 288 2.56 4.62 15.22
N ILE A 289 2.86 5.60 14.37
CA ILE A 289 4.12 5.69 13.60
C ILE A 289 4.79 7.02 13.96
N PRO A 290 6.09 7.02 14.33
CA PRO A 290 6.79 8.24 14.69
C PRO A 290 6.92 9.20 13.50
N LEU A 291 6.77 10.49 13.76
CA LEU A 291 6.92 11.57 12.78
C LEU A 291 8.34 12.12 12.83
N TYR A 292 9.24 11.63 11.97
CA TYR A 292 10.62 12.12 11.89
C TYR A 292 10.77 13.43 11.12
N SER A 293 9.93 13.64 10.13
CA SER A 293 9.87 14.86 9.32
C SER A 293 8.45 15.03 8.81
N ALA A 294 7.87 16.19 9.03
CA ALA A 294 6.51 16.49 8.65
C ALA A 294 6.40 17.90 8.09
N VAL A 295 5.68 18.05 6.98
CA VAL A 295 5.28 19.35 6.45
C VAL A 295 3.94 19.70 7.10
N PRO A 296 3.90 20.70 8.01
CA PRO A 296 2.68 21.01 8.74
C PRO A 296 1.56 21.46 7.80
N THR A 297 0.34 21.09 8.15
CA THR A 297 -0.86 21.62 7.50
C THR A 297 -1.13 23.01 8.07
N VAL A 298 -1.45 23.93 7.19
CA VAL A 298 -1.98 25.24 7.54
C VAL A 298 -3.46 25.29 7.15
N PRO A 299 -4.31 26.05 7.87
CA PRO A 299 -5.68 26.25 7.45
C PRO A 299 -5.73 26.71 5.99
N ALA A 300 -6.69 26.20 5.23
CA ALA A 300 -6.86 26.62 3.85
C ALA A 300 -7.18 28.11 3.83
N ASP A 301 -6.62 28.83 2.84
CA ASP A 301 -7.00 30.22 2.59
C ASP A 301 -8.41 30.22 1.98
N VAL A 302 -9.39 30.51 2.84
CA VAL A 302 -10.82 30.49 2.52
C VAL A 302 -11.44 31.87 2.69
N ASP A 303 -10.66 32.95 2.45
CA ASP A 303 -11.11 34.34 2.65
C ASP A 303 -12.50 34.63 2.02
N GLY A 304 -12.82 33.98 0.91
CA GLY A 304 -14.14 34.07 0.29
C GLY A 304 -15.24 33.22 0.95
N LEU A 305 -14.92 32.37 1.93
CA LEU A 305 -15.87 31.54 2.68
C LEU A 305 -16.05 32.02 4.14
N ALA A 306 -15.25 32.96 4.61
CA ALA A 306 -15.28 33.46 5.99
C ALA A 306 -16.65 34.06 6.39
N GLU A 307 -17.41 34.59 5.43
CA GLU A 307 -18.76 35.11 5.64
C GLU A 307 -19.86 34.02 5.51
N THR A 308 -19.50 32.81 5.15
CA THR A 308 -20.44 31.70 4.93
C THR A 308 -20.78 31.03 6.24
N CYS A 309 -22.06 30.87 6.53
CA CYS A 309 -22.54 30.06 7.66
C CYS A 309 -22.94 28.66 7.16
N CYS A 310 -22.30 27.63 7.72
CA CYS A 310 -22.65 26.23 7.46
C CYS A 310 -23.52 25.73 8.62
N TRP A 311 -24.69 25.21 8.28
CA TRP A 311 -25.65 24.65 9.24
C TRP A 311 -25.52 23.12 9.19
N LEU A 312 -25.24 22.48 10.35
CA LEU A 312 -25.12 21.03 10.46
C LEU A 312 -26.44 20.41 10.95
N ALA A 313 -26.98 19.52 10.13
CA ALA A 313 -28.14 18.67 10.45
C ALA A 313 -27.75 17.19 10.35
N VAL A 314 -26.60 16.81 10.92
CA VAL A 314 -26.00 15.48 10.79
C VAL A 314 -26.32 14.66 12.02
N ARG A 315 -27.02 13.51 11.83
CA ARG A 315 -27.42 12.60 12.92
C ARG A 315 -26.27 11.75 13.43
N ASN A 316 -25.34 11.40 12.54
CA ASN A 316 -24.16 10.64 12.93
C ASN A 316 -23.22 11.53 13.76
N ALA A 317 -23.07 11.22 15.04
CA ALA A 317 -22.31 12.04 15.98
C ALA A 317 -20.82 12.17 15.60
N TRP A 318 -20.20 11.11 15.06
CA TRP A 318 -18.79 11.15 14.63
C TRP A 318 -18.61 12.04 13.40
N LEU A 319 -19.49 11.90 12.41
CA LEU A 319 -19.45 12.75 11.21
C LEU A 319 -19.73 14.20 11.57
N SER A 320 -20.71 14.46 12.45
CA SER A 320 -21.03 15.82 12.91
C SER A 320 -19.85 16.49 13.63
N ALA A 321 -19.21 15.77 14.56
CA ALA A 321 -18.05 16.29 15.29
C ALA A 321 -16.85 16.54 14.35
N TYR A 322 -16.59 15.63 13.42
CA TYR A 322 -15.53 15.79 12.44
C TYR A 322 -15.76 16.99 11.52
N LEU A 323 -16.97 17.14 10.98
CA LEU A 323 -17.31 18.26 10.09
C LEU A 323 -17.24 19.61 10.81
N HIS A 324 -17.68 19.64 12.08
CA HIS A 324 -17.56 20.82 12.91
C HIS A 324 -16.08 21.23 13.08
N ASN A 325 -15.23 20.29 13.47
CA ASN A 325 -13.81 20.53 13.63
C ASN A 325 -13.13 20.96 12.32
N LEU A 326 -13.44 20.29 11.20
CA LEU A 326 -12.89 20.60 9.88
C LEU A 326 -13.24 22.03 9.44
N LEU A 327 -14.48 22.45 9.62
CA LEU A 327 -14.94 23.77 9.21
C LEU A 327 -14.39 24.88 10.11
N GLU A 328 -14.41 24.69 11.44
CA GLU A 328 -13.86 25.65 12.40
C GLU A 328 -12.35 25.84 12.24
N TRP A 329 -11.59 24.73 12.00
CA TRP A 329 -10.15 24.82 11.73
C TRP A 329 -9.84 25.76 10.56
N ASN A 330 -10.71 25.77 9.55
CA ASN A 330 -10.56 26.61 8.36
C ASN A 330 -11.30 27.94 8.46
N GLY A 331 -11.73 28.37 9.67
CA GLY A 331 -12.34 29.67 9.91
C GLY A 331 -13.77 29.82 9.38
N ILE A 332 -14.44 28.74 8.99
CA ILE A 332 -15.83 28.76 8.50
C ILE A 332 -16.79 28.70 9.70
N GLN A 333 -17.77 29.58 9.76
CA GLN A 333 -18.76 29.57 10.83
C GLN A 333 -19.69 28.37 10.74
N VAL A 334 -19.82 27.65 11.86
CA VAL A 334 -20.64 26.44 11.95
C VAL A 334 -21.72 26.61 13.01
N LYS A 335 -22.94 26.24 12.67
CA LYS A 335 -24.09 26.26 13.60
C LYS A 335 -24.87 24.96 13.49
N GLN A 336 -25.45 24.55 14.63
CA GLN A 336 -26.36 23.42 14.63
C GLN A 336 -27.70 23.85 14.05
N TYR A 337 -28.22 23.07 13.09
CA TYR A 337 -29.53 23.33 12.51
C TYR A 337 -30.66 22.90 13.49
N ASP A 338 -31.60 23.79 13.75
CA ASP A 338 -32.70 23.59 14.69
C ASP A 338 -34.09 23.60 14.02
N GLY A 339 -34.14 23.61 12.68
CA GLY A 339 -35.37 23.58 11.91
C GLY A 339 -35.91 24.97 11.49
N HIS A 340 -35.14 26.05 11.70
CA HIS A 340 -35.52 27.37 11.21
C HIS A 340 -35.40 27.52 9.68
N GLU A 341 -36.04 28.56 9.12
CA GLU A 341 -35.91 28.89 7.71
C GLU A 341 -34.49 29.38 7.41
N LEU A 342 -33.86 28.77 6.38
CA LEU A 342 -32.51 29.10 5.93
C LEU A 342 -32.54 30.25 4.93
N GLY A 343 -31.58 31.16 5.08
CA GLY A 343 -31.43 32.30 4.18
C GLY A 343 -30.74 31.88 2.85
N ASN A 344 -30.89 32.72 1.82
CA ASN A 344 -30.31 32.48 0.48
C ASN A 344 -28.77 32.35 0.44
N GLN A 345 -28.06 32.64 1.53
CA GLN A 345 -26.60 32.50 1.64
C GLN A 345 -26.17 31.31 2.49
N ASP A 346 -27.12 30.64 3.14
CA ASP A 346 -26.83 29.53 4.05
C ASP A 346 -26.58 28.23 3.31
N THR A 347 -25.62 27.45 3.81
CA THR A 347 -25.35 26.08 3.35
C THR A 347 -25.76 25.09 4.42
N LEU A 348 -26.63 24.15 4.07
CA LEU A 348 -27.01 23.03 4.93
C LEU A 348 -26.15 21.81 4.62
N ILE A 349 -25.60 21.18 5.66
CA ILE A 349 -24.88 19.93 5.59
C ILE A 349 -25.65 18.89 6.38
N THR A 350 -26.08 17.81 5.73
CA THR A 350 -26.94 16.79 6.33
C THR A 350 -26.54 15.37 5.91
N ASP A 351 -26.92 14.37 6.70
CA ASP A 351 -26.88 12.94 6.36
C ASP A 351 -28.30 12.34 6.22
N ASP A 352 -29.31 13.19 6.11
CA ASP A 352 -30.73 12.86 6.02
C ASP A 352 -31.43 13.57 4.85
N GLU A 353 -32.74 13.42 4.74
CA GLU A 353 -33.55 14.11 3.77
C GLU A 353 -33.59 15.63 4.02
N LEU A 354 -33.66 16.40 2.94
CA LEU A 354 -33.72 17.85 3.03
C LEU A 354 -35.07 18.32 3.61
N PRO A 355 -35.06 19.40 4.43
CA PRO A 355 -36.29 20.06 4.84
C PRO A 355 -37.02 20.63 3.61
N GLN A 356 -38.34 20.54 3.62
CA GLN A 356 -39.18 21.09 2.55
C GLN A 356 -40.02 22.27 3.10
N PRO A 357 -40.07 23.41 2.39
CA PRO A 357 -39.36 23.77 1.17
C PRO A 357 -37.87 24.07 1.42
N TRP A 358 -36.97 23.69 0.49
CA TRP A 358 -35.58 24.07 0.54
C TRP A 358 -35.36 25.49 -0.02
N THR A 359 -34.74 26.39 0.73
CA THR A 359 -34.54 27.79 0.34
C THR A 359 -33.09 28.29 0.45
N GLY A 360 -32.19 27.48 0.96
CA GLY A 360 -30.78 27.82 1.13
C GLY A 360 -29.98 27.87 -0.19
N ARG A 361 -28.76 28.38 -0.13
CA ARG A 361 -27.84 28.45 -1.28
C ARG A 361 -27.39 27.07 -1.76
N ALA A 362 -26.97 26.23 -0.83
CA ALA A 362 -26.54 24.87 -1.13
C ALA A 362 -26.91 23.89 -0.01
N ALA A 363 -27.26 22.68 -0.43
CA ALA A 363 -27.44 21.54 0.44
C ALA A 363 -26.42 20.46 0.08
N ILE A 364 -25.65 20.02 1.07
CA ILE A 364 -24.64 18.98 0.92
C ILE A 364 -25.12 17.77 1.73
N ILE A 365 -25.49 16.71 0.99
CA ILE A 365 -26.06 15.49 1.56
C ILE A 365 -25.00 14.41 1.60
N PHE A 366 -24.56 14.04 2.81
CA PHE A 366 -23.63 12.94 3.01
C PHE A 366 -24.33 11.59 2.90
N SER A 367 -23.94 10.78 1.92
CA SER A 367 -24.54 9.48 1.65
C SER A 367 -23.54 8.33 1.79
N ARG A 368 -23.99 7.25 2.47
CA ARG A 368 -23.23 5.99 2.56
C ARG A 368 -23.20 5.20 1.23
N ARG A 369 -24.12 5.53 0.31
CA ARG A 369 -24.27 4.84 -0.99
C ARG A 369 -23.59 5.57 -2.13
N HIS A 370 -23.23 6.83 -1.93
CA HIS A 370 -22.56 7.62 -2.95
C HIS A 370 -21.08 7.23 -3.02
N ILE A 371 -20.63 6.88 -4.22
CA ILE A 371 -19.25 6.47 -4.52
C ILE A 371 -18.66 7.49 -5.48
N GLY A 372 -17.53 8.08 -5.14
CA GLY A 372 -16.79 8.99 -6.01
C GLY A 372 -16.91 10.47 -5.64
N ILE A 373 -16.65 11.30 -6.63
CA ILE A 373 -16.64 12.77 -6.48
C ILE A 373 -18.04 13.33 -6.16
N PRO A 374 -18.12 14.48 -5.47
CA PRO A 374 -19.40 15.14 -5.21
C PRO A 374 -20.21 15.38 -6.49
N LEU A 375 -21.47 14.97 -6.48
CA LEU A 375 -22.39 15.03 -7.60
C LEU A 375 -23.54 16.03 -7.33
N GLU A 376 -23.75 16.99 -8.21
CA GLU A 376 -24.91 17.85 -8.16
C GLU A 376 -26.16 17.08 -8.63
N ARG A 377 -27.11 16.81 -7.72
CA ARG A 377 -28.35 16.07 -7.97
C ARG A 377 -29.45 16.98 -8.53
N ALA A 378 -29.53 18.18 -8.02
CA ALA A 378 -30.42 19.24 -8.44
C ALA A 378 -29.71 20.59 -8.23
N PRO A 379 -30.16 21.69 -8.81
CA PRO A 379 -29.53 22.99 -8.61
C PRO A 379 -29.36 23.32 -7.12
N GLY A 380 -28.11 23.42 -6.67
CA GLY A 380 -27.76 23.66 -5.28
C GLY A 380 -27.84 22.44 -4.35
N GLU A 381 -28.20 21.25 -4.83
CA GLU A 381 -28.22 20.01 -4.04
C GLU A 381 -27.06 19.09 -4.43
N TRP A 382 -26.17 18.82 -3.50
CA TRP A 382 -24.97 18.04 -3.72
C TRP A 382 -24.96 16.74 -2.91
N LEU A 383 -24.68 15.62 -3.58
CA LEU A 383 -24.39 14.35 -2.90
C LEU A 383 -22.88 14.25 -2.64
N HIS A 384 -22.52 13.92 -1.41
CA HIS A 384 -21.14 13.72 -0.98
C HIS A 384 -20.98 12.36 -0.31
N SER A 385 -19.78 11.76 -0.42
CA SER A 385 -19.48 10.49 0.21
C SER A 385 -19.11 10.65 1.68
N VAL A 386 -19.65 9.81 2.56
CA VAL A 386 -19.19 9.70 3.96
C VAL A 386 -17.78 9.11 4.07
N ALA A 387 -17.27 8.52 3.00
CA ALA A 387 -15.94 7.93 2.94
C ALA A 387 -14.82 8.94 2.63
N SER A 388 -15.17 10.16 2.19
CA SER A 388 -14.22 11.24 1.92
C SER A 388 -14.69 12.61 2.42
N PRO A 389 -15.10 12.75 3.69
CA PRO A 389 -15.65 14.01 4.19
C PRO A 389 -14.61 15.15 4.23
N HIS A 390 -13.32 14.82 4.17
CA HIS A 390 -12.23 15.78 4.07
C HIS A 390 -12.23 16.57 2.74
N ASP A 391 -12.91 16.07 1.69
CA ASP A 391 -13.06 16.78 0.40
C ASP A 391 -14.14 17.88 0.44
N LEU A 392 -14.83 18.06 1.57
CA LEU A 392 -15.88 19.07 1.72
C LEU A 392 -15.42 20.49 1.40
N LEU A 393 -14.21 20.86 1.81
CA LEU A 393 -13.65 22.18 1.54
C LEU A 393 -13.51 22.45 0.04
N ALA A 394 -13.04 21.47 -0.71
CA ALA A 394 -12.93 21.56 -2.18
C ALA A 394 -14.32 21.73 -2.83
N LEU A 395 -15.35 21.06 -2.30
CA LEU A 395 -16.71 21.22 -2.75
C LEU A 395 -17.25 22.62 -2.44
N LEU A 396 -17.06 23.13 -1.20
CA LEU A 396 -17.45 24.48 -0.83
C LEU A 396 -16.77 25.53 -1.71
N GLY A 397 -15.46 25.39 -1.97
CA GLY A 397 -14.73 26.25 -2.90
C GLY A 397 -15.35 26.28 -4.30
N ARG A 398 -15.81 25.14 -4.82
CA ARG A 398 -16.53 25.07 -6.11
C ARG A 398 -17.88 25.77 -6.06
N ILE A 399 -18.67 25.54 -5.01
CA ILE A 399 -20.02 26.14 -4.83
C ILE A 399 -19.92 27.68 -4.73
N TYR A 400 -18.96 28.16 -3.99
CA TYR A 400 -18.78 29.60 -3.74
C TYR A 400 -17.82 30.27 -4.74
N ARG A 401 -17.23 29.50 -5.65
CA ARG A 401 -16.23 29.95 -6.67
C ARG A 401 -14.98 30.59 -6.06
N VAL A 402 -14.56 30.09 -4.92
CA VAL A 402 -13.33 30.49 -4.24
C VAL A 402 -12.22 29.47 -4.59
N PRO A 403 -11.02 29.90 -5.01
CA PRO A 403 -9.92 28.97 -5.25
C PRO A 403 -9.43 28.40 -3.90
N VAL A 404 -9.66 27.11 -3.66
CA VAL A 404 -9.09 26.37 -2.54
C VAL A 404 -7.85 25.63 -3.04
N ALA A 405 -6.70 25.84 -2.43
CA ALA A 405 -5.40 25.33 -2.90
C ALA A 405 -5.35 23.78 -3.04
N GLU A 406 -6.20 23.05 -2.34
CA GLU A 406 -6.29 21.58 -2.44
C GLU A 406 -7.00 21.07 -3.70
N ALA A 407 -7.74 21.93 -4.44
CA ALA A 407 -8.57 21.50 -5.57
C ALA A 407 -7.78 21.13 -6.84
N GLN A 408 -6.47 21.43 -6.92
CA GLN A 408 -5.71 21.22 -8.13
C GLN A 408 -5.21 19.77 -8.33
N ALA A 409 -5.07 18.99 -7.27
CA ALA A 409 -4.60 17.60 -7.36
C ALA A 409 -5.72 16.61 -7.74
N ALA A 410 -6.96 16.85 -7.28
CA ALA A 410 -8.09 15.94 -7.54
C ALA A 410 -8.73 16.11 -8.94
N SER A 411 -8.56 17.27 -9.57
CA SER A 411 -9.18 17.58 -10.87
C SER A 411 -8.48 16.93 -12.07
N ALA A 412 -7.25 16.46 -11.91
CA ALA A 412 -6.50 15.82 -13.00
C ALA A 412 -6.92 14.37 -13.30
N LEU A 413 -7.67 13.73 -12.38
CA LEU A 413 -8.09 12.31 -12.49
C LEU A 413 -9.57 12.13 -12.93
N ALA A 414 -10.34 13.21 -13.06
CA ALA A 414 -11.80 13.14 -13.25
C ALA A 414 -12.31 13.55 -14.65
N ALA A 415 -11.44 13.80 -15.60
CA ALA A 415 -11.86 14.10 -16.97
C ALA A 415 -11.59 12.88 -17.86
N ASP A 416 -12.49 11.96 -17.95
CA ASP A 416 -12.99 11.37 -19.20
C ASP A 416 -13.85 10.11 -18.93
N SER A 417 -15.12 10.31 -18.71
CA SER A 417 -16.14 9.29 -18.99
C SER A 417 -16.89 9.71 -20.24
N GLY A 418 -16.19 9.71 -21.35
CA GLY A 418 -16.68 9.99 -22.68
C GLY A 418 -16.63 8.74 -23.55
N GLU A 419 -17.79 8.39 -24.11
CA GLU A 419 -18.09 7.65 -25.34
C GLU A 419 -17.12 6.51 -25.73
N MET A 420 -17.67 5.34 -26.07
CA MET A 420 -16.95 4.24 -26.74
C MET A 420 -16.38 4.76 -28.08
N GLU A 421 -15.14 5.27 -28.02
CA GLU A 421 -14.39 5.57 -29.23
C GLU A 421 -13.88 4.27 -29.85
N ASN A 422 -14.03 4.21 -31.18
CA ASN A 422 -13.55 3.08 -31.99
C ASN A 422 -12.02 2.97 -31.88
N ASN A 423 -11.52 1.91 -31.24
CA ASN A 423 -10.10 1.68 -30.99
C ASN A 423 -9.42 0.80 -32.06
N GLU A 424 -10.16 0.41 -33.11
CA GLU A 424 -9.69 -0.52 -34.16
C GLU A 424 -8.49 -0.01 -34.97
N ASP A 425 -8.24 1.31 -34.94
CA ASP A 425 -7.15 1.94 -35.72
C ASP A 425 -5.81 1.95 -34.97
N MET A 426 -5.74 1.40 -33.76
CA MET A 426 -4.52 1.40 -32.95
C MET A 426 -3.90 0.01 -32.85
N MET A 427 -2.59 -0.05 -33.14
CA MET A 427 -1.79 -1.27 -33.09
C MET A 427 -0.89 -1.29 -31.85
N ILE A 428 -1.08 -2.26 -30.96
CA ILE A 428 -0.31 -2.41 -29.71
C ILE A 428 0.64 -3.62 -29.83
N LEU A 429 1.89 -3.43 -29.44
CA LEU A 429 2.86 -4.53 -29.35
C LEU A 429 2.93 -5.05 -27.91
N VAL A 430 2.61 -6.32 -27.72
CA VAL A 430 2.72 -7.04 -26.44
C VAL A 430 4.02 -7.84 -26.43
N VAL A 431 4.89 -7.58 -25.46
CA VAL A 431 6.18 -8.26 -25.28
C VAL A 431 6.20 -8.92 -23.92
N ASP A 432 6.20 -10.24 -23.89
CA ASP A 432 6.26 -11.05 -22.65
C ASP A 432 6.87 -12.41 -23.01
N ASP A 433 7.83 -12.91 -22.26
CA ASP A 433 8.50 -14.18 -22.55
C ASP A 433 7.59 -15.39 -22.27
N HIS A 434 6.64 -15.22 -21.35
CA HIS A 434 5.72 -16.29 -20.99
C HIS A 434 4.52 -16.37 -21.95
N PRO A 435 4.30 -17.48 -22.67
CA PRO A 435 3.27 -17.56 -23.72
C PRO A 435 1.85 -17.38 -23.21
N ILE A 436 1.57 -17.76 -21.96
CA ILE A 436 0.22 -17.59 -21.36
C ILE A 436 -0.05 -16.11 -21.10
N ASN A 437 0.89 -15.38 -20.49
CA ASN A 437 0.72 -13.94 -20.23
C ASN A 437 0.58 -13.15 -21.53
N ARG A 438 1.42 -13.46 -22.49
CA ARG A 438 1.40 -12.84 -23.82
C ARG A 438 0.04 -13.00 -24.51
N ARG A 439 -0.51 -14.23 -24.48
CA ARG A 439 -1.83 -14.52 -25.05
C ARG A 439 -2.93 -13.81 -24.28
N LEU A 440 -2.86 -13.84 -22.94
CA LEU A 440 -3.85 -13.17 -22.08
C LEU A 440 -3.95 -11.67 -22.38
N LEU A 441 -2.79 -10.96 -22.39
CA LEU A 441 -2.76 -9.53 -22.71
C LEU A 441 -3.30 -9.27 -24.13
N ALA A 442 -2.99 -10.12 -25.10
CA ALA A 442 -3.53 -10.01 -26.46
C ALA A 442 -5.05 -10.18 -26.49
N ASP A 443 -5.59 -11.15 -25.76
CA ASP A 443 -7.04 -11.40 -25.67
C ASP A 443 -7.76 -10.25 -24.92
N GLN A 444 -7.14 -9.69 -23.87
CA GLN A 444 -7.65 -8.50 -23.17
C GLN A 444 -7.68 -7.27 -24.08
N LEU A 445 -6.62 -7.03 -24.85
CA LEU A 445 -6.58 -5.93 -25.83
C LEU A 445 -7.64 -6.09 -26.92
N GLY A 446 -7.80 -7.31 -27.42
CA GLY A 446 -8.87 -7.64 -28.38
C GLY A 446 -10.28 -7.36 -27.84
N SER A 447 -10.53 -7.67 -26.54
CA SER A 447 -11.81 -7.38 -25.89
C SER A 447 -12.08 -5.87 -25.71
N LEU A 448 -11.02 -5.05 -25.65
CA LEU A 448 -11.10 -3.59 -25.61
C LEU A 448 -11.13 -2.92 -27.01
N GLY A 449 -11.13 -3.72 -28.08
CA GLY A 449 -11.21 -3.25 -29.47
C GLY A 449 -9.87 -2.83 -30.08
N TYR A 450 -8.72 -3.13 -29.43
CA TYR A 450 -7.40 -2.81 -29.96
C TYR A 450 -6.86 -3.95 -30.83
N GLN A 451 -6.13 -3.60 -31.90
CA GLN A 451 -5.33 -4.56 -32.64
C GLN A 451 -3.99 -4.79 -31.94
N CYS A 452 -3.49 -6.03 -31.94
CA CYS A 452 -2.20 -6.31 -31.30
C CYS A 452 -1.28 -7.19 -32.14
N LYS A 453 0.01 -7.00 -31.93
CA LYS A 453 1.10 -7.89 -32.33
C LYS A 453 1.79 -8.40 -31.07
N THR A 454 2.46 -9.53 -31.16
CA THR A 454 3.14 -10.13 -30.00
C THR A 454 4.61 -10.41 -30.31
N ALA A 455 5.46 -10.32 -29.29
CA ALA A 455 6.88 -10.67 -29.36
C ALA A 455 7.29 -11.44 -28.11
N ASN A 456 8.31 -12.30 -28.20
CA ASN A 456 8.72 -13.20 -27.13
C ASN A 456 9.76 -12.57 -26.17
N ASP A 457 10.50 -11.58 -26.67
CA ASP A 457 11.53 -10.85 -25.92
C ASP A 457 11.82 -9.50 -26.59
N GLY A 458 12.72 -8.71 -26.03
CA GLY A 458 13.07 -7.40 -26.56
C GLY A 458 13.73 -7.44 -27.94
N VAL A 459 14.41 -8.54 -28.31
CA VAL A 459 15.05 -8.68 -29.63
C VAL A 459 13.96 -8.92 -30.70
N ASP A 460 13.03 -9.81 -30.41
CA ASP A 460 11.86 -10.07 -31.29
C ASP A 460 10.98 -8.82 -31.41
N ALA A 461 10.79 -8.09 -30.33
CA ALA A 461 10.05 -6.83 -30.31
C ALA A 461 10.64 -5.78 -31.27
N LEU A 462 11.95 -5.61 -31.31
CA LEU A 462 12.61 -4.71 -32.26
C LEU A 462 12.41 -5.15 -33.72
N ASN A 463 12.41 -6.46 -33.97
CA ASN A 463 12.10 -6.99 -35.31
C ASN A 463 10.65 -6.71 -35.73
N VAL A 464 9.69 -6.81 -34.80
CA VAL A 464 8.29 -6.48 -35.05
C VAL A 464 8.11 -4.99 -35.30
N LEU A 465 8.74 -4.14 -34.48
CA LEU A 465 8.73 -2.68 -34.61
C LEU A 465 9.29 -2.20 -35.96
N SER A 466 10.33 -2.87 -36.48
CA SER A 466 10.92 -2.51 -37.77
C SER A 466 10.05 -2.81 -38.98
N LYS A 467 9.05 -3.70 -38.82
CA LYS A 467 8.20 -4.21 -39.92
C LYS A 467 6.75 -3.74 -39.85
N ASN A 468 6.32 -3.21 -38.73
CA ASN A 468 4.91 -2.85 -38.50
C ASN A 468 4.80 -1.47 -37.85
N PRO A 469 3.77 -0.68 -38.21
CA PRO A 469 3.44 0.54 -37.50
C PRO A 469 2.84 0.16 -36.14
N ILE A 470 3.56 0.42 -35.07
CA ILE A 470 3.14 0.19 -33.70
C ILE A 470 2.92 1.52 -33.02
N ASP A 471 1.81 1.64 -32.29
CA ASP A 471 1.41 2.85 -31.58
C ASP A 471 1.79 2.89 -30.13
N ILE A 472 1.69 1.73 -29.46
CA ILE A 472 2.00 1.56 -28.02
C ILE A 472 2.71 0.23 -27.85
N VAL A 473 3.71 0.18 -26.95
CA VAL A 473 4.36 -1.06 -26.53
C VAL A 473 3.97 -1.36 -25.09
N LEU A 474 3.47 -2.57 -24.83
CA LEU A 474 3.31 -3.17 -23.51
C LEU A 474 4.42 -4.21 -23.34
N SER A 475 5.39 -3.98 -22.50
CA SER A 475 6.54 -4.85 -22.33
C SER A 475 6.67 -5.37 -20.91
N ASP A 476 6.79 -6.70 -20.76
CA ASP A 476 7.34 -7.24 -19.52
C ASP A 476 8.71 -6.63 -19.26
N VAL A 477 8.98 -6.36 -18.01
CA VAL A 477 10.24 -5.78 -17.55
C VAL A 477 11.34 -6.84 -17.53
N ASN A 478 11.03 -8.04 -17.05
CA ASN A 478 11.99 -9.12 -16.84
C ASN A 478 11.83 -10.21 -17.90
N MET A 479 12.66 -10.16 -18.93
CA MET A 479 12.66 -11.14 -20.02
C MET A 479 14.10 -11.61 -20.34
N PRO A 480 14.26 -12.85 -20.86
CA PRO A 480 15.55 -13.33 -21.32
C PRO A 480 16.04 -12.57 -22.56
N ASN A 481 17.32 -12.70 -22.88
CA ASN A 481 18.02 -12.08 -24.01
C ASN A 481 18.08 -10.55 -23.94
N MET A 482 16.93 -9.87 -24.00
CA MET A 482 16.80 -8.42 -23.86
C MET A 482 15.59 -8.10 -22.99
N ASP A 483 15.84 -7.56 -21.81
CA ASP A 483 14.83 -7.12 -20.85
C ASP A 483 14.07 -5.88 -21.33
N GLY A 484 12.95 -5.55 -20.67
CA GLY A 484 12.10 -4.40 -21.03
C GLY A 484 12.82 -3.05 -20.88
N TYR A 485 13.76 -2.94 -19.95
CA TYR A 485 14.56 -1.72 -19.77
C TYR A 485 15.46 -1.46 -20.98
N ARG A 486 16.20 -2.48 -21.40
CA ARG A 486 17.08 -2.40 -22.56
C ARG A 486 16.31 -2.22 -23.86
N LEU A 487 15.16 -2.89 -24.00
CA LEU A 487 14.24 -2.68 -25.12
C LEU A 487 13.83 -1.21 -25.21
N THR A 488 13.40 -0.62 -24.11
CA THR A 488 12.97 0.78 -24.06
C THR A 488 14.11 1.73 -24.42
N GLN A 489 15.28 1.54 -23.82
CA GLN A 489 16.46 2.34 -24.15
C GLN A 489 16.80 2.25 -25.65
N ARG A 490 16.65 1.07 -26.25
CA ARG A 490 16.91 0.87 -27.67
C ARG A 490 15.87 1.56 -28.56
N ILE A 491 14.60 1.51 -28.17
CA ILE A 491 13.51 2.26 -28.84
C ILE A 491 13.81 3.76 -28.83
N ARG A 492 14.24 4.31 -27.68
CA ARG A 492 14.59 5.74 -27.56
C ARG A 492 15.84 6.10 -28.37
N GLN A 493 16.86 5.24 -28.40
CA GLN A 493 18.06 5.41 -29.23
C GLN A 493 17.76 5.43 -30.74
N LEU A 494 16.72 4.72 -31.17
CA LEU A 494 16.24 4.73 -32.56
C LEU A 494 15.41 6.00 -32.89
N GLY A 495 15.24 6.91 -31.93
CA GLY A 495 14.47 8.14 -32.12
C GLY A 495 12.95 7.94 -32.09
N LEU A 496 12.46 6.76 -31.68
CA LEU A 496 11.04 6.47 -31.60
C LEU A 496 10.43 7.03 -30.30
N THR A 497 9.37 7.83 -30.43
CA THR A 497 8.70 8.51 -29.32
C THR A 497 7.38 7.83 -28.92
N LEU A 498 7.09 6.64 -29.46
CA LEU A 498 5.88 5.89 -29.11
C LEU A 498 5.84 5.55 -27.61
N PRO A 499 4.67 5.53 -26.96
CA PRO A 499 4.53 5.15 -25.57
C PRO A 499 5.01 3.72 -25.31
N VAL A 500 5.81 3.54 -24.27
CA VAL A 500 6.26 2.24 -23.77
C VAL A 500 5.80 2.09 -22.33
N ILE A 501 4.95 1.10 -22.08
CA ILE A 501 4.36 0.80 -20.79
C ILE A 501 4.99 -0.50 -20.28
N GLY A 502 5.70 -0.43 -19.16
CA GLY A 502 6.27 -1.60 -18.50
C GLY A 502 5.18 -2.42 -17.79
N VAL A 503 5.34 -3.73 -17.73
CA VAL A 503 4.48 -4.64 -16.98
C VAL A 503 5.39 -5.44 -16.05
N THR A 504 5.29 -5.24 -14.73
CA THR A 504 6.21 -5.84 -13.75
C THR A 504 5.48 -6.76 -12.78
N ALA A 505 6.16 -7.81 -12.32
CA ALA A 505 5.66 -8.67 -11.25
C ALA A 505 5.75 -7.99 -9.86
N ASN A 506 6.51 -6.91 -9.75
CA ASN A 506 6.77 -6.22 -8.49
C ASN A 506 6.27 -4.77 -8.57
N ALA A 507 5.33 -4.43 -7.68
CA ALA A 507 4.76 -3.08 -7.59
C ALA A 507 5.63 -2.08 -6.82
N LEU A 508 6.88 -2.44 -6.48
CA LEU A 508 7.79 -1.61 -5.69
C LEU A 508 8.09 -0.28 -6.40
N ALA A 509 8.18 0.78 -5.61
CA ALA A 509 8.47 2.12 -6.12
C ALA A 509 9.81 2.19 -6.87
N GLU A 510 10.82 1.45 -6.42
CA GLU A 510 12.13 1.34 -7.09
C GLU A 510 12.00 0.79 -8.51
N GLU A 511 11.18 -0.23 -8.72
CA GLU A 511 11.01 -0.83 -10.04
C GLU A 511 10.22 0.09 -10.97
N LYS A 512 9.22 0.79 -10.42
CA LYS A 512 8.49 1.84 -11.14
C LYS A 512 9.40 3.02 -11.51
N GLN A 513 10.24 3.46 -10.58
CA GLN A 513 11.24 4.51 -10.81
C GLN A 513 12.25 4.06 -11.88
N ARG A 514 12.75 2.84 -11.79
CA ARG A 514 13.68 2.25 -12.76
C ARG A 514 13.05 2.12 -14.16
N CYS A 515 11.74 1.81 -14.25
CA CYS A 515 11.01 1.86 -15.50
C CYS A 515 11.06 3.27 -16.12
N LEU A 516 10.75 4.30 -15.34
CA LEU A 516 10.76 5.70 -15.79
C LEU A 516 12.18 6.15 -16.18
N GLU A 517 13.20 5.82 -15.40
CA GLU A 517 14.61 6.13 -15.69
C GLU A 517 15.12 5.44 -16.97
N SER A 518 14.58 4.28 -17.30
CA SER A 518 14.88 3.59 -18.57
C SER A 518 14.26 4.25 -19.80
N GLY A 519 13.34 5.22 -19.59
CA GLY A 519 12.60 5.93 -20.63
C GLY A 519 11.20 5.37 -20.93
N MET A 520 10.66 4.47 -20.06
CA MET A 520 9.25 4.04 -20.12
C MET A 520 8.34 5.20 -19.71
N ASP A 521 7.15 5.24 -20.30
CA ASP A 521 6.16 6.29 -20.01
C ASP A 521 5.30 5.95 -18.80
N SER A 522 5.13 4.67 -18.49
CA SER A 522 4.38 4.17 -17.33
C SER A 522 4.77 2.74 -16.99
N CYS A 523 4.34 2.27 -15.82
CA CYS A 523 4.56 0.90 -15.37
C CYS A 523 3.32 0.35 -14.67
N LEU A 524 2.86 -0.84 -15.08
CA LEU A 524 1.73 -1.58 -14.51
C LEU A 524 2.26 -2.77 -13.70
N SER A 525 1.58 -3.09 -12.61
CA SER A 525 1.88 -4.30 -11.83
C SER A 525 1.04 -5.49 -12.30
N LYS A 526 1.66 -6.67 -12.40
CA LYS A 526 0.94 -7.94 -12.58
C LYS A 526 0.23 -8.34 -11.27
N PRO A 527 -1.03 -8.81 -11.31
CA PRO A 527 -1.84 -9.08 -12.49
C PRO A 527 -2.43 -7.78 -13.09
N VAL A 528 -2.34 -7.64 -14.42
CA VAL A 528 -2.97 -6.52 -15.11
C VAL A 528 -4.45 -6.87 -15.31
N THR A 529 -5.32 -6.19 -14.56
CA THR A 529 -6.78 -6.35 -14.74
C THR A 529 -7.27 -5.57 -15.97
N LEU A 530 -8.40 -6.01 -16.51
CA LEU A 530 -8.96 -5.39 -17.71
C LEU A 530 -9.26 -3.89 -17.49
N ASP A 531 -9.73 -3.51 -16.30
CA ASP A 531 -10.06 -2.12 -15.97
C ASP A 531 -8.83 -1.23 -15.92
N VAL A 532 -7.74 -1.70 -15.28
CA VAL A 532 -6.47 -0.98 -15.21
C VAL A 532 -5.87 -0.82 -16.61
N LEU A 533 -5.92 -1.88 -17.42
CA LEU A 533 -5.45 -1.85 -18.80
C LEU A 533 -6.26 -0.84 -19.64
N LYS A 534 -7.59 -0.86 -19.52
CA LYS A 534 -8.51 0.07 -20.19
C LYS A 534 -8.19 1.53 -19.84
N GLN A 535 -8.09 1.86 -18.56
CA GLN A 535 -7.79 3.22 -18.09
C GLN A 535 -6.43 3.71 -18.60
N THR A 536 -5.40 2.87 -18.46
CA THR A 536 -4.05 3.24 -18.89
C THR A 536 -3.98 3.47 -20.39
N LEU A 537 -4.54 2.57 -21.18
CA LEU A 537 -4.52 2.69 -22.64
C LEU A 537 -5.33 3.89 -23.14
N ALA A 538 -6.47 4.21 -22.53
CA ALA A 538 -7.28 5.37 -22.91
C ALA A 538 -6.48 6.67 -22.82
N ALA A 539 -5.69 6.85 -21.73
CA ALA A 539 -4.85 8.03 -21.54
C ALA A 539 -3.77 8.17 -22.63
N TYR A 540 -3.12 7.08 -23.01
CA TYR A 540 -2.07 7.10 -24.05
C TYR A 540 -2.64 7.11 -25.47
N ALA A 541 -3.78 6.47 -25.74
CA ALA A 541 -4.46 6.50 -27.00
C ALA A 541 -4.86 7.92 -27.42
N ALA A 542 -5.41 8.70 -26.49
CA ALA A 542 -5.74 10.11 -26.72
C ALA A 542 -4.50 10.93 -27.10
N ARG A 543 -3.35 10.67 -26.48
CA ARG A 543 -2.06 11.33 -26.78
C ARG A 543 -1.52 10.97 -28.17
N VAL A 544 -1.56 9.69 -28.53
CA VAL A 544 -1.12 9.21 -29.84
C VAL A 544 -1.99 9.77 -30.97
N ARG A 545 -3.32 9.83 -30.80
CA ARG A 545 -4.24 10.42 -31.78
C ARG A 545 -3.97 11.91 -32.00
N LYS A 546 -3.62 12.67 -30.94
CA LYS A 546 -3.24 14.09 -31.07
C LYS A 546 -1.94 14.30 -31.85
N SER A 547 -1.00 13.35 -31.76
CA SER A 547 0.28 13.44 -32.48
C SER A 547 0.18 12.98 -33.95
N ARG A 548 -0.89 12.28 -34.34
CA ARG A 548 -1.17 11.86 -35.73
C ARG A 548 -1.91 12.94 -36.54
N LYS A 549 -2.57 13.90 -35.84
CA LYS A 549 -3.20 15.10 -36.45
C LYS A 549 -2.21 16.23 -36.56
#